data_93f4c6745c4132cccea516e5362ac1c6
#
_entry.id   93f4c6745c4132cccea516e5362ac1c6
#
_cell.length_a   1.000
_cell.length_b   1.000
_cell.length_c   1.000
_cell.angle_alpha   90.00
_cell.angle_beta   90.00
_cell.angle_gamma   90.00
#
_symmetry.space_group_name_H-M   'P 1'
#
loop_
_entity.id
_entity.type
_entity.pdbx_description
1 polymer ?
#
loop_
_entity_poly.entity_id
_entity_poly.type
_entity_poly.pdbx_seq_one_letter_code
_entity_poly.pdbx_strand_id
1 'polypeptide(L)'
;MEDVLSSGYLKLNDILLAAREMLASIGESHSAFNSSLILNSNGYSAQCIDLSGWGDHRNLTISQRIADSFKDIALDKNLVFATGYAKGTEGIMREFDRGYSEVTFSKIAVEVKAKEAIIHKEYHLCSADPKIVGENKVKPVGRTNYDV
;
A
#
# COMPACT_ATOMS: atom_id res chain seq x y z
N MET A 1 -16.58 -9.47 27.71
CA MET A 1 -15.40 -9.54 26.80
C MET A 1 -14.38 -10.58 27.26
N GLU A 2 -14.11 -10.70 28.57
CA GLU A 2 -13.24 -11.76 29.14
C GLU A 2 -13.70 -13.18 28.79
N ASP A 3 -15.00 -13.46 28.84
CA ASP A 3 -15.55 -14.78 28.53
C ASP A 3 -15.33 -15.23 27.06
N VAL A 4 -15.28 -14.29 26.11
CA VAL A 4 -15.03 -14.60 24.69
C VAL A 4 -13.56 -14.92 24.44
N LEU A 5 -12.65 -14.24 25.16
CA LEU A 5 -11.22 -14.51 25.08
C LEU A 5 -10.85 -15.82 25.79
N SER A 6 -11.51 -16.12 26.91
CA SER A 6 -11.30 -17.38 27.67
C SER A 6 -11.85 -18.60 26.94
N SER A 7 -12.87 -18.43 26.10
CA SER A 7 -13.47 -19.50 25.29
C SER A 7 -12.59 -19.99 24.13
N GLY A 8 -11.49 -19.28 23.81
CA GLY A 8 -10.61 -19.61 22.69
C GLY A 8 -11.20 -19.32 21.30
N TYR A 9 -12.39 -18.75 21.22
CA TYR A 9 -13.02 -18.36 19.95
C TYR A 9 -12.27 -17.23 19.23
N LEU A 10 -11.65 -16.31 19.98
CA LEU A 10 -10.79 -15.26 19.45
C LEU A 10 -9.40 -15.39 20.07
N LYS A 11 -8.42 -15.63 19.24
CA LYS A 11 -7.02 -15.63 19.68
C LYS A 11 -6.56 -14.18 19.86
N LEU A 12 -5.98 -13.87 21.01
CA LEU A 12 -5.44 -12.54 21.31
C LEU A 12 -4.49 -12.05 20.21
N ASN A 13 -3.67 -12.95 19.67
CA ASN A 13 -2.74 -12.63 18.58
C ASN A 13 -3.46 -12.14 17.31
N ASP A 14 -4.61 -12.70 16.96
CA ASP A 14 -5.37 -12.28 15.77
C ASP A 14 -5.95 -10.87 15.97
N ILE A 15 -6.38 -10.54 17.19
CA ILE A 15 -6.85 -9.20 17.54
C ILE A 15 -5.70 -8.20 17.48
N LEU A 16 -4.54 -8.54 18.02
CA LEU A 16 -3.36 -7.68 17.99
C LEU A 16 -2.85 -7.44 16.57
N LEU A 17 -2.86 -8.46 15.72
CA LEU A 17 -2.51 -8.33 14.30
C LEU A 17 -3.51 -7.43 13.57
N ALA A 18 -4.80 -7.60 13.77
CA ALA A 18 -5.82 -6.74 13.18
C ALA A 18 -5.69 -5.29 13.65
N ALA A 19 -5.41 -5.06 14.93
CA ALA A 19 -5.15 -3.73 15.47
C ALA A 19 -3.89 -3.09 14.86
N ARG A 20 -2.82 -3.87 14.70
CA ARG A 20 -1.59 -3.42 14.04
C ARG A 20 -1.85 -3.00 12.59
N GLU A 21 -2.58 -3.81 11.84
CA GLU A 21 -2.94 -3.50 10.44
C GLU A 21 -3.79 -2.22 10.37
N MET A 22 -4.76 -2.08 11.24
CA MET A 22 -5.59 -0.88 11.32
C MET A 22 -4.76 0.37 11.59
N LEU A 23 -3.89 0.34 12.61
CA LEU A 23 -3.04 1.47 12.97
C LEU A 23 -2.07 1.84 11.84
N ALA A 24 -1.48 0.87 11.16
CA ALA A 24 -0.61 1.10 10.03
C ALA A 24 -1.34 1.77 8.86
N SER A 25 -2.58 1.38 8.60
CA SER A 25 -3.37 1.92 7.49
C SER A 25 -3.83 3.37 7.72
N ILE A 26 -4.04 3.80 8.96
CA ILE A 26 -4.54 5.15 9.30
C ILE A 26 -3.61 6.24 8.74
N GLY A 27 -2.30 6.11 8.95
CA GLY A 27 -1.33 7.10 8.48
C GLY A 27 -1.32 7.23 6.95
N GLU A 28 -1.43 6.12 6.24
CA GLU A 28 -1.47 6.12 4.77
C GLU A 28 -2.78 6.68 4.23
N SER A 29 -3.92 6.31 4.82
CA SER A 29 -5.23 6.86 4.45
C SER A 29 -5.28 8.37 4.66
N HIS A 30 -4.77 8.85 5.80
CA HIS A 30 -4.69 10.28 6.11
C HIS A 30 -3.76 11.03 5.15
N SER A 31 -2.60 10.45 4.81
CA SER A 31 -1.66 11.02 3.86
C SER A 31 -2.26 11.13 2.45
N ALA A 32 -2.87 10.06 1.96
CA ALA A 32 -3.51 10.04 0.64
C ALA A 32 -4.66 11.07 0.55
N PHE A 33 -5.50 11.13 1.59
CA PHE A 33 -6.60 12.08 1.67
C PHE A 33 -6.12 13.52 1.67
N ASN A 34 -5.18 13.89 2.55
CA ASN A 34 -4.64 15.24 2.63
C ASN A 34 -3.93 15.66 1.34
N SER A 35 -3.17 14.76 0.71
CA SER A 35 -2.51 15.05 -0.56
C SER A 35 -3.54 15.40 -1.64
N SER A 36 -4.63 14.65 -1.73
CA SER A 36 -5.69 14.95 -2.69
C SER A 36 -6.39 16.29 -2.40
N LEU A 37 -6.63 16.60 -1.13
CA LEU A 37 -7.22 17.89 -0.72
C LEU A 37 -6.32 19.08 -1.07
N ILE A 38 -5.03 18.98 -0.78
CA ILE A 38 -4.05 20.04 -1.07
C ILE A 38 -4.01 20.32 -2.58
N LEU A 39 -3.98 19.28 -3.40
CA LEU A 39 -3.98 19.48 -4.86
C LEU A 39 -5.29 20.07 -5.36
N ASN A 40 -6.42 19.60 -4.88
CA ASN A 40 -7.72 20.17 -5.24
C ASN A 40 -7.82 21.65 -4.85
N SER A 41 -7.32 22.05 -3.68
CA SER A 41 -7.29 23.45 -3.26
C SER A 41 -6.35 24.33 -4.10
N ASN A 42 -5.40 23.71 -4.81
CA ASN A 42 -4.50 24.37 -5.76
C ASN A 42 -4.95 24.26 -7.23
N GLY A 43 -6.19 23.84 -7.48
CA GLY A 43 -6.79 23.81 -8.81
C GLY A 43 -6.48 22.57 -9.65
N TYR A 44 -5.85 21.53 -9.08
CA TYR A 44 -5.65 20.24 -9.75
C TYR A 44 -6.82 19.31 -9.46
N SER A 45 -7.21 18.48 -10.43
CA SER A 45 -8.19 17.42 -10.19
C SER A 45 -7.49 16.23 -9.55
N ALA A 46 -7.77 15.98 -8.28
CA ALA A 46 -7.15 14.90 -7.52
C ALA A 46 -8.20 14.08 -6.77
N GLN A 47 -8.03 12.77 -6.75
CA GLN A 47 -8.90 11.81 -6.06
C GLN A 47 -8.10 11.00 -5.05
N CYS A 48 -8.74 10.69 -3.91
CA CYS A 48 -8.22 9.76 -2.93
C CYS A 48 -8.92 8.41 -3.07
N ILE A 49 -8.14 7.33 -3.15
CA ILE A 49 -8.62 5.95 -3.12
C ILE A 49 -8.13 5.30 -1.84
N ASP A 50 -9.04 5.03 -0.93
CA ASP A 50 -8.74 4.32 0.31
C ASP A 50 -8.97 2.81 0.13
N LEU A 51 -7.86 2.06 0.04
CA LEU A 51 -7.86 0.61 -0.06
C LEU A 51 -7.88 -0.08 1.31
N SER A 52 -7.87 0.68 2.41
CA SER A 52 -7.86 0.12 3.77
C SER A 52 -9.11 -0.71 4.06
N GLY A 53 -10.23 -0.36 3.45
CA GLY A 53 -11.46 -1.17 3.46
C GLY A 53 -12.09 -1.36 4.84
N TRP A 54 -11.80 -0.49 5.82
CA TRP A 54 -12.36 -0.65 7.18
C TRP A 54 -13.86 -0.45 7.23
N GLY A 55 -14.42 0.36 6.34
CA GLY A 55 -15.86 0.53 6.16
C GLY A 55 -16.51 -0.49 5.21
N ASP A 56 -15.73 -1.39 4.63
CA ASP A 56 -16.19 -2.38 3.66
C ASP A 56 -16.19 -3.78 4.28
N HIS A 57 -17.38 -4.37 4.43
CA HIS A 57 -17.57 -5.70 5.02
C HIS A 57 -17.42 -6.85 4.01
N ARG A 58 -17.18 -6.55 2.73
CA ARG A 58 -16.97 -7.57 1.69
C ARG A 58 -15.63 -8.29 1.90
N ASN A 59 -15.66 -9.60 1.68
CA ASN A 59 -14.45 -10.42 1.70
C ASN A 59 -13.79 -10.41 0.30
N LEU A 60 -13.05 -9.35 0.02
CA LEU A 60 -12.32 -9.19 -1.23
C LEU A 60 -10.85 -9.57 -1.06
N THR A 61 -10.26 -10.16 -2.10
CA THR A 61 -8.80 -10.21 -2.22
C THR A 61 -8.24 -8.81 -2.48
N ILE A 62 -6.94 -8.61 -2.28
CA ILE A 62 -6.28 -7.33 -2.59
C ILE A 62 -6.51 -6.96 -4.05
N SER A 63 -6.34 -7.91 -4.96
CA SER A 63 -6.53 -7.68 -6.40
C SER A 63 -7.97 -7.30 -6.74
N GLN A 64 -8.96 -7.98 -6.15
CA GLN A 64 -10.36 -7.64 -6.35
C GLN A 64 -10.70 -6.25 -5.80
N ARG A 65 -10.14 -5.88 -4.65
CA ARG A 65 -10.33 -4.55 -4.07
C ARG A 65 -9.75 -3.46 -4.97
N ILE A 66 -8.55 -3.68 -5.49
CA ILE A 66 -7.92 -2.74 -6.42
C ILE A 66 -8.78 -2.60 -7.68
N ALA A 67 -9.13 -3.71 -8.34
CA ALA A 67 -9.96 -3.69 -9.54
C ALA A 67 -11.29 -2.96 -9.32
N ASP A 68 -11.99 -3.23 -8.22
CA ASP A 68 -13.24 -2.57 -7.89
C ASP A 68 -13.07 -1.07 -7.62
N SER A 69 -11.98 -0.68 -6.95
CA SER A 69 -11.74 0.71 -6.59
C SER A 69 -11.31 1.58 -7.77
N PHE A 70 -10.70 0.99 -8.79
CA PHE A 70 -10.18 1.72 -9.94
C PHE A 70 -11.06 1.66 -11.20
N LYS A 71 -12.09 0.79 -11.25
CA LYS A 71 -12.89 0.52 -12.45
C LYS A 71 -13.56 1.76 -13.08
N ASP A 72 -13.96 2.73 -12.26
CA ASP A 72 -14.70 3.91 -12.71
C ASP A 72 -13.85 5.19 -12.64
N ILE A 73 -12.54 5.08 -12.46
CA ILE A 73 -11.64 6.21 -12.33
C ILE A 73 -11.11 6.65 -13.70
N ALA A 74 -11.33 7.91 -14.05
CA ALA A 74 -10.75 8.52 -15.23
C ALA A 74 -9.29 8.94 -14.95
N LEU A 75 -8.36 7.99 -15.09
CA LEU A 75 -6.94 8.17 -14.79
C LEU A 75 -6.23 9.17 -15.71
N ASP A 76 -6.78 9.41 -16.89
CA ASP A 76 -6.30 10.41 -17.86
C ASP A 76 -6.63 11.86 -17.45
N LYS A 77 -7.57 12.03 -16.52
CA LYS A 77 -8.08 13.35 -16.09
C LYS A 77 -7.78 13.68 -14.63
N ASN A 78 -7.40 12.70 -13.83
CA ASN A 78 -7.25 12.87 -12.39
C ASN A 78 -5.89 12.39 -11.92
N LEU A 79 -5.32 13.12 -10.97
CA LEU A 79 -4.25 12.63 -10.13
C LEU A 79 -4.86 11.75 -9.05
N VAL A 80 -4.38 10.52 -8.91
CA VAL A 80 -4.93 9.57 -7.94
C VAL A 80 -3.93 9.31 -6.84
N PHE A 81 -4.38 9.45 -5.59
CA PHE A 81 -3.66 9.08 -4.38
C PHE A 81 -4.29 7.84 -3.79
N ALA A 82 -3.62 6.73 -3.87
CA ALA A 82 -4.07 5.48 -3.26
C ALA A 82 -3.26 5.17 -2.00
N THR A 83 -3.90 4.47 -1.05
CA THR A 83 -3.19 3.97 0.13
C THR A 83 -2.28 2.81 -0.25
N GLY A 84 -1.09 2.74 0.33
CA GLY A 84 -0.19 1.61 0.17
C GLY A 84 -0.68 0.36 0.92
N TYR A 85 -1.39 0.56 2.05
CA TYR A 85 -2.10 -0.53 2.69
C TYR A 85 -3.39 -0.85 1.93
N ALA A 86 -3.59 -2.12 1.60
CA ALA A 86 -4.81 -2.64 1.00
C ALA A 86 -5.31 -3.83 1.80
N LYS A 87 -6.55 -3.74 2.31
CA LYS A 87 -7.20 -4.85 3.00
C LYS A 87 -7.59 -5.93 2.01
N GLY A 88 -7.16 -7.14 2.27
CA GLY A 88 -7.54 -8.32 1.52
C GLY A 88 -7.66 -9.56 2.40
N THR A 89 -8.33 -10.58 1.89
CA THR A 89 -8.47 -11.86 2.60
C THR A 89 -7.13 -12.55 2.84
N GLU A 90 -6.12 -12.20 2.04
CA GLU A 90 -4.74 -12.71 2.17
C GLU A 90 -4.04 -12.17 3.42
N GLY A 91 -4.39 -10.95 3.87
CA GLY A 91 -3.74 -10.28 4.99
C GLY A 91 -2.34 -9.79 4.60
N ILE A 92 -2.24 -8.67 3.90
CA ILE A 92 -0.99 -8.17 3.28
C ILE A 92 0.17 -8.03 4.28
N MET A 93 -0.10 -7.63 5.52
CA MET A 93 0.93 -7.52 6.55
C MET A 93 1.33 -8.85 7.19
N ARG A 94 0.55 -9.90 6.99
CA ARG A 94 0.92 -11.26 7.43
C ARG A 94 1.96 -11.86 6.49
N GLU A 95 1.84 -11.56 5.18
CA GLU A 95 2.76 -12.03 4.17
C GLU A 95 4.00 -11.12 4.04
N PHE A 96 3.79 -9.80 4.17
CA PHE A 96 4.84 -8.80 3.97
C PHE A 96 4.95 -7.92 5.22
N ASP A 97 5.87 -8.23 6.11
CA ASP A 97 6.16 -7.36 7.27
C ASP A 97 6.71 -5.99 6.86
N ARG A 98 7.45 -5.95 5.74
CA ARG A 98 7.95 -4.73 5.06
C ARG A 98 7.70 -4.83 3.57
N GLY A 99 7.49 -3.68 2.94
CA GLY A 99 7.35 -3.57 1.49
C GLY A 99 5.95 -3.88 0.97
N TYR A 100 4.94 -3.96 1.84
CA TYR A 100 3.57 -4.20 1.41
C TYR A 100 3.02 -3.07 0.50
N SER A 101 3.46 -1.83 0.71
CA SER A 101 3.07 -0.71 -0.15
C SER A 101 3.57 -0.88 -1.58
N GLU A 102 4.80 -1.35 -1.76
CA GLU A 102 5.35 -1.65 -3.08
C GLU A 102 4.57 -2.76 -3.79
N VAL A 103 4.15 -3.79 -3.06
CA VAL A 103 3.29 -4.84 -3.60
C VAL A 103 1.95 -4.29 -4.05
N THR A 104 1.32 -3.46 -3.22
CA THR A 104 0.04 -2.82 -3.55
C THR A 104 0.16 -1.96 -4.80
N PHE A 105 1.16 -1.07 -4.88
CA PHE A 105 1.34 -0.20 -6.04
C PHE A 105 1.75 -0.96 -7.30
N SER A 106 2.50 -2.05 -7.18
CA SER A 106 2.78 -2.93 -8.31
C SER A 106 1.49 -3.58 -8.85
N LYS A 107 0.62 -4.07 -7.97
CA LYS A 107 -0.69 -4.61 -8.36
C LYS A 107 -1.59 -3.54 -9.01
N ILE A 108 -1.59 -2.31 -8.48
CA ILE A 108 -2.32 -1.18 -9.08
C ILE A 108 -1.76 -0.91 -10.49
N ALA A 109 -0.45 -0.84 -10.67
CA ALA A 109 0.17 -0.57 -11.96
C ALA A 109 -0.23 -1.61 -13.03
N VAL A 110 -0.27 -2.88 -12.65
CA VAL A 110 -0.74 -3.96 -13.53
C VAL A 110 -2.23 -3.80 -13.85
N GLU A 111 -3.07 -3.57 -12.85
CA GLU A 111 -4.53 -3.45 -13.02
C GLU A 111 -4.91 -2.29 -13.94
N VAL A 112 -4.28 -1.13 -13.73
CA VAL A 112 -4.56 0.07 -14.54
C VAL A 112 -3.78 0.08 -15.86
N LYS A 113 -2.98 -0.96 -16.14
CA LYS A 113 -2.10 -1.04 -17.33
C LYS A 113 -1.21 0.20 -17.45
N ALA A 114 -0.56 0.56 -16.35
CA ALA A 114 0.31 1.73 -16.29
C ALA A 114 1.44 1.59 -17.32
N LYS A 115 1.77 2.69 -17.98
CA LYS A 115 2.89 2.76 -18.93
C LYS A 115 4.24 2.58 -18.24
N GLU A 116 4.32 3.04 -17.00
CA GLU A 116 5.53 3.02 -16.18
C GLU A 116 5.16 2.98 -14.71
N ALA A 117 5.93 2.26 -13.90
CA ALA A 117 5.83 2.27 -12.45
C ALA A 117 7.18 2.71 -11.86
N ILE A 118 7.17 3.80 -11.07
CA ILE A 118 8.38 4.38 -10.50
C ILE A 118 8.32 4.25 -8.98
N ILE A 119 9.35 3.61 -8.39
CA ILE A 119 9.51 3.50 -6.94
C ILE A 119 10.68 4.39 -6.52
N HIS A 120 10.39 5.40 -5.70
CA HIS A 120 11.40 6.26 -5.11
C HIS A 120 11.96 5.63 -3.83
N LYS A 121 13.26 5.49 -3.78
CA LYS A 121 14.01 4.98 -2.61
C LYS A 121 15.17 5.92 -2.30
N GLU A 122 15.63 5.89 -1.04
CA GLU A 122 16.79 6.70 -0.60
C GLU A 122 18.09 6.28 -1.30
N TYR A 123 18.21 5.00 -1.63
CA TYR A 123 19.38 4.43 -2.27
C TYR A 123 18.99 3.63 -3.51
N HIS A 124 19.89 3.61 -4.48
CA HIS A 124 19.81 2.67 -5.60
C HIS A 124 19.93 1.23 -5.10
N LEU A 125 19.49 0.28 -5.92
CA LEU A 125 19.81 -1.13 -5.68
C LEU A 125 21.34 -1.27 -5.66
N CYS A 126 21.88 -1.62 -4.50
CA CYS A 126 23.30 -1.64 -4.24
C CYS A 126 23.81 -3.04 -3.95
N SER A 127 25.11 -3.25 -4.16
CA SER A 127 25.79 -4.53 -3.88
C SER A 127 25.84 -4.89 -2.38
N ALA A 128 25.65 -3.92 -1.50
CA ALA A 128 25.58 -4.09 -0.05
C ALA A 128 24.77 -2.94 0.57
N ASP A 129 24.37 -3.07 1.83
CA ASP A 129 23.69 -2.00 2.56
C ASP A 129 24.61 -0.79 2.77
N PRO A 130 24.28 0.38 2.17
CA PRO A 130 25.09 1.60 2.31
C PRO A 130 25.26 2.05 3.76
N LYS A 131 24.27 1.80 4.62
CA LYS A 131 24.31 2.17 6.05
C LYS A 131 25.35 1.35 6.82
N ILE A 132 25.62 0.13 6.39
CA ILE A 132 26.59 -0.77 7.06
C ILE A 132 27.99 -0.53 6.54
N VAL A 133 28.16 -0.48 5.21
CA VAL A 133 29.51 -0.43 4.60
C VAL A 133 29.96 0.98 4.26
N GLY A 134 29.07 1.99 4.34
CA GLY A 134 29.32 3.37 3.94
C GLY A 134 28.95 3.62 2.48
N GLU A 135 28.30 4.75 2.22
CA GLU A 135 27.73 5.10 0.89
C GLU A 135 28.77 5.07 -0.24
N ASN A 136 29.99 5.53 0.03
CA ASN A 136 31.06 5.58 -0.96
C ASN A 136 31.68 4.20 -1.30
N LYS A 137 31.28 3.15 -0.60
CA LYS A 137 31.83 1.80 -0.77
C LYS A 137 30.90 0.86 -1.50
N VAL A 138 29.65 1.26 -1.71
CA VAL A 138 28.66 0.46 -2.44
C VAL A 138 28.69 0.78 -3.92
N LYS A 139 28.47 -0.26 -4.74
CA LYS A 139 28.31 -0.10 -6.17
C LYS A 139 26.83 -0.27 -6.53
N PRO A 140 26.24 0.62 -7.35
CA PRO A 140 24.93 0.39 -7.91
C PRO A 140 24.92 -0.91 -8.73
N VAL A 141 23.89 -1.71 -8.57
CA VAL A 141 23.74 -2.99 -9.31
C VAL A 141 23.04 -2.80 -10.65
N GLY A 142 23.04 -1.56 -11.17
CA GLY A 142 22.50 -1.20 -12.47
C GLY A 142 21.02 -0.81 -12.44
N ARG A 143 20.47 -0.45 -13.61
CA ARG A 143 19.03 -0.29 -13.82
C ARG A 143 18.41 -1.65 -14.04
N THR A 144 17.56 -2.09 -13.14
CA THR A 144 16.67 -3.21 -13.40
C THR A 144 15.39 -2.64 -14.03
N ASN A 145 15.18 -2.92 -15.31
CA ASN A 145 13.85 -2.80 -15.88
C ASN A 145 13.14 -4.10 -15.56
N TYR A 146 12.09 -4.01 -14.77
CA TYR A 146 11.16 -5.12 -14.63
C TYR A 146 10.11 -4.96 -15.74
N ASP A 147 10.18 -5.81 -16.75
CA ASP A 147 9.04 -6.00 -17.64
C ASP A 147 7.99 -6.80 -16.84
N VAL A 148 6.83 -6.18 -16.62
CA VAL A 148 5.68 -6.77 -15.93
C VAL A 148 4.73 -7.36 -16.96
#